data_b997f1dc6a59e9934c2823ace1663317
#
_entry.id   b997f1dc6a59e9934c2823ace1663317
#
_cell.length_a   1.000
_cell.length_b   1.000
_cell.length_c   1.000
_cell.angle_alpha   90.00
_cell.angle_beta   90.00
_cell.angle_gamma   90.00
#
_symmetry.space_group_name_H-M   'P 1'
#
loop_
_entity.id
_entity.type
_entity.pdbx_description
1 polymer ?
#
loop_
_entity_poly.entity_id
_entity_poly.type
_entity_poly.pdbx_seq_one_letter_code
_entity_poly.pdbx_strand_id
1 'polypeptide(L)'
;MKHNKQFQEQLEKVSPVIKLEMEWACAIVDKIDAILKRKGMSQRELAATIGCNETQITRWTRGFPNYTLASLAKLSEALGEPLIKI
;
A
#
# COMPACT_ATOMS: atom_id res chain seq x y z
N MET A 1 16.90 -24.31 -15.03
CA MET A 1 16.61 -24.92 -13.76
C MET A 1 15.13 -25.07 -13.50
N LYS A 2 14.72 -26.22 -13.02
CA LYS A 2 13.32 -26.58 -12.90
C LYS A 2 12.53 -25.64 -12.00
N HIS A 3 13.13 -25.16 -10.91
CA HIS A 3 12.43 -24.30 -9.95
C HIS A 3 12.08 -22.93 -10.54
N ASN A 4 13.01 -22.35 -11.30
CA ASN A 4 12.77 -21.06 -11.92
C ASN A 4 11.69 -21.15 -12.99
N LYS A 5 11.66 -22.24 -13.72
CA LYS A 5 10.65 -22.46 -14.74
C LYS A 5 9.26 -22.61 -14.15
N GLN A 6 9.13 -23.39 -13.06
CA GLN A 6 7.85 -23.55 -12.36
C GLN A 6 7.37 -22.25 -11.76
N PHE A 7 8.29 -21.47 -11.21
CA PHE A 7 7.98 -20.19 -10.64
C PHE A 7 7.44 -19.23 -11.70
N GLN A 8 8.09 -19.18 -12.86
CA GLN A 8 7.64 -18.34 -13.96
C GLN A 8 6.27 -18.76 -14.49
N GLU A 9 6.05 -20.07 -14.61
CA GLU A 9 4.75 -20.58 -15.03
C GLU A 9 3.64 -20.19 -14.07
N GLN A 10 3.93 -20.24 -12.75
CA GLN A 10 2.96 -19.81 -11.74
C GLN A 10 2.67 -18.32 -11.82
N LEU A 11 3.69 -17.50 -12.05
CA LEU A 11 3.52 -16.06 -12.22
C LEU A 11 2.70 -15.74 -13.47
N GLU A 12 2.91 -16.47 -14.55
CA GLU A 12 2.16 -16.28 -15.78
C GLU A 12 0.69 -16.65 -15.63
N LYS A 13 0.40 -17.56 -14.69
CA LYS A 13 -0.97 -17.98 -14.39
C LYS A 13 -1.69 -17.05 -13.41
N VAL A 14 -0.98 -16.09 -12.83
CA VAL A 14 -1.59 -15.12 -11.93
C VAL A 14 -2.59 -14.28 -12.74
N SER A 15 -3.79 -14.16 -12.20
CA SER A 15 -4.86 -13.40 -12.82
C SER A 15 -4.43 -11.96 -13.13
N PRO A 16 -4.83 -11.40 -14.28
CA PRO A 16 -4.60 -9.98 -14.55
C PRO A 16 -5.15 -9.05 -13.48
N VAL A 17 -6.23 -9.45 -12.83
CA VAL A 17 -6.82 -8.69 -11.73
C VAL A 17 -5.84 -8.62 -10.55
N ILE A 18 -5.24 -9.75 -10.19
CA ILE A 18 -4.27 -9.80 -9.10
C ILE A 18 -3.03 -8.97 -9.43
N LYS A 19 -2.56 -9.02 -10.67
CA LYS A 19 -1.43 -8.19 -11.11
C LYS A 19 -1.72 -6.71 -10.96
N LEU A 20 -2.90 -6.27 -11.36
CA LEU A 20 -3.33 -4.89 -11.21
C LEU A 20 -3.43 -4.49 -9.74
N GLU A 21 -4.00 -5.38 -8.92
CA GLU A 21 -4.10 -5.15 -7.48
C GLU A 21 -2.71 -4.92 -6.86
N MET A 22 -1.74 -5.76 -7.23
CA MET A 22 -0.37 -5.63 -6.75
C MET A 22 0.28 -4.34 -7.20
N GLU A 23 0.09 -3.96 -8.46
CA GLU A 23 0.63 -2.72 -9.01
C GLU A 23 0.04 -1.51 -8.29
N TRP A 24 -1.26 -1.51 -8.07
CA TRP A 24 -1.94 -0.41 -7.37
C TRP A 24 -1.50 -0.34 -5.91
N ALA A 25 -1.39 -1.49 -5.23
CA ALA A 25 -0.93 -1.52 -3.85
C ALA A 25 0.47 -0.95 -3.71
N CYS A 26 1.39 -1.33 -4.60
CA CYS A 26 2.75 -0.79 -4.59
C CYS A 26 2.75 0.72 -4.85
N ALA A 27 1.95 1.18 -5.81
CA ALA A 27 1.85 2.60 -6.11
C ALA A 27 1.31 3.41 -4.92
N ILE A 28 0.35 2.86 -4.18
CA ILE A 28 -0.21 3.49 -2.99
C ILE A 28 0.83 3.55 -1.87
N VAL A 29 1.56 2.45 -1.63
CA VAL A 29 2.64 2.43 -0.64
C VAL A 29 3.69 3.49 -0.96
N ASP A 30 4.13 3.56 -2.20
CA ASP A 30 5.13 4.54 -2.64
C ASP A 30 4.61 5.96 -2.43
N LYS A 31 3.35 6.20 -2.71
CA LYS A 31 2.75 7.52 -2.53
C LYS A 31 2.65 7.91 -1.06
N ILE A 32 2.26 6.97 -0.20
CA ILE A 32 2.24 7.19 1.26
C ILE A 32 3.63 7.57 1.75
N ASP A 33 4.64 6.78 1.38
CA ASP A 33 6.01 7.02 1.80
C ASP A 33 6.54 8.36 1.31
N ALA A 34 6.23 8.72 0.08
CA ALA A 34 6.63 10.01 -0.49
C ALA A 34 6.00 11.19 0.25
N ILE A 35 4.71 11.08 0.60
CA ILE A 35 4.02 12.14 1.34
C ILE A 35 4.59 12.27 2.76
N LEU A 36 4.79 11.16 3.45
CA LEU A 36 5.37 11.16 4.79
C LEU A 36 6.75 11.83 4.78
N LYS A 37 7.58 11.46 3.81
CA LYS A 37 8.92 12.00 3.67
C LYS A 37 8.90 13.50 3.39
N ARG A 38 8.05 13.92 2.47
CA ARG A 38 7.92 15.35 2.10
C ARG A 38 7.43 16.19 3.26
N LYS A 39 6.51 15.67 4.06
CA LYS A 39 5.93 16.38 5.21
C LYS A 39 6.73 16.21 6.49
N GLY A 40 7.76 15.35 6.49
CA GLY A 40 8.52 15.05 7.69
C GLY A 40 7.69 14.35 8.75
N MET A 41 6.67 13.59 8.35
CA MET A 41 5.76 12.90 9.24
C MET A 41 6.21 11.46 9.43
N SER A 42 6.22 10.99 10.68
CA SER A 42 6.54 9.59 10.98
C SER A 42 5.29 8.72 10.86
N GLN A 43 5.51 7.40 10.76
CA GLN A 43 4.40 6.45 10.79
C GLN A 43 3.64 6.52 12.12
N ARG A 44 4.35 6.80 13.20
CA ARG A 44 3.75 6.97 14.52
C ARG A 44 2.78 8.16 14.55
N GLU A 45 3.20 9.27 13.97
CA GLU A 45 2.35 10.46 13.87
C GLU A 45 1.13 10.20 13.00
N LEU A 46 1.31 9.48 11.89
CA LEU A 46 0.21 9.09 11.02
C LEU A 46 -0.80 8.21 11.78
N ALA A 47 -0.29 7.23 12.53
CA ALA A 47 -1.14 6.35 13.35
C ALA A 47 -1.94 7.17 14.37
N ALA A 48 -1.31 8.10 15.05
CA ALA A 48 -1.97 8.97 16.03
C ALA A 48 -3.07 9.83 15.36
N THR A 49 -2.80 10.35 14.17
CA THR A 49 -3.76 11.18 13.43
C THR A 49 -4.99 10.38 13.02
N ILE A 50 -4.80 9.13 12.61
CA ILE A 50 -5.90 8.25 12.19
C ILE A 50 -6.63 7.69 13.41
N GLY A 51 -5.93 7.55 14.55
CA GLY A 51 -6.49 6.94 15.75
C GLY A 51 -6.31 5.43 15.76
N CYS A 52 -5.25 4.93 15.13
CA CYS A 52 -4.91 3.50 15.12
C CYS A 52 -3.50 3.31 15.67
N ASN A 53 -3.04 2.05 15.77
CA ASN A 53 -1.70 1.75 16.22
C ASN A 53 -0.70 1.67 15.06
N GLU A 54 0.59 1.71 15.38
CA GLU A 54 1.65 1.62 14.37
C GLU A 54 1.63 0.30 13.61
N THR A 55 1.19 -0.77 14.23
CA THR A 55 1.08 -2.07 13.58
C THR A 55 0.16 -1.99 12.36
N GLN A 56 -0.95 -1.27 12.48
CA GLN A 56 -1.86 -1.07 11.35
C GLN A 56 -1.21 -0.27 10.23
N ILE A 57 -0.45 0.76 10.57
CA ILE A 57 0.29 1.55 9.58
C ILE A 57 1.32 0.67 8.87
N THR A 58 2.03 -0.16 9.62
CA THR A 58 3.02 -1.08 9.04
C THR A 58 2.36 -2.04 8.04
N ARG A 59 1.18 -2.56 8.36
CA ARG A 59 0.42 -3.42 7.45
C ARG A 59 0.05 -2.70 6.15
N TRP A 60 -0.24 -1.41 6.23
CA TRP A 60 -0.61 -0.63 5.05
C TRP A 60 0.57 -0.14 4.23
N THR A 61 1.79 -0.23 4.75
CA THR A 61 2.98 0.30 4.08
C THR A 61 4.00 -0.77 3.72
N ARG A 62 3.74 -2.03 4.02
CA ARG A 62 4.70 -3.11 3.74
C ARG A 62 4.00 -4.32 3.12
N GLY A 63 4.76 -5.05 2.29
CA GLY A 63 4.27 -6.22 1.60
C GLY A 63 3.23 -5.86 0.54
N PHE A 64 2.14 -6.60 0.53
CA PHE A 64 1.03 -6.36 -0.39
C PHE A 64 -0.23 -6.07 0.43
N PRO A 65 -0.37 -4.84 0.91
CA PRO A 65 -1.51 -4.50 1.75
C PRO A 65 -2.80 -4.56 0.95
N ASN A 66 -3.85 -4.98 1.63
CA ASN A 66 -5.20 -5.00 1.06
C ASN A 66 -5.94 -3.80 1.60
N TYR A 67 -6.15 -2.81 0.75
CA TYR A 67 -6.85 -1.58 1.13
C TYR A 67 -8.34 -1.69 0.86
N THR A 68 -9.12 -1.14 1.77
CA THR A 68 -10.54 -0.85 1.51
C THR A 68 -10.65 0.62 1.13
N LEU A 69 -11.77 1.00 0.53
CA LEU A 69 -12.03 2.42 0.28
C LEU A 69 -12.00 3.22 1.57
N ALA A 70 -12.53 2.64 2.67
CA ALA A 70 -12.52 3.28 3.96
C ALA A 70 -11.09 3.53 4.46
N SER A 71 -10.19 2.55 4.33
CA SER A 71 -8.80 2.73 4.74
C SER A 71 -8.10 3.77 3.89
N LEU A 72 -8.33 3.78 2.59
CA LEU A 72 -7.75 4.79 1.69
C LEU A 72 -8.25 6.18 2.02
N ALA A 73 -9.53 6.31 2.36
CA ALA A 73 -10.11 7.59 2.78
C ALA A 73 -9.49 8.09 4.08
N LYS A 74 -9.33 7.20 5.07
CA LYS A 74 -8.69 7.55 6.34
C LYS A 74 -7.25 8.01 6.15
N LEU A 75 -6.50 7.26 5.36
CA LEU A 75 -5.11 7.62 5.05
C LEU A 75 -5.03 8.96 4.32
N SER A 76 -5.87 9.16 3.32
CA SER A 76 -5.90 10.38 2.53
C SER A 76 -6.21 11.60 3.41
N GLU A 77 -7.22 11.47 4.28
CA GLU A 77 -7.60 12.54 5.20
C GLU A 77 -6.44 12.88 6.15
N ALA A 78 -5.82 11.87 6.74
CA ALA A 78 -4.71 12.07 7.66
C ALA A 78 -3.48 12.67 6.98
N LEU A 79 -3.22 12.29 5.74
CA LEU A 79 -2.09 12.80 4.97
C LEU A 79 -2.37 14.16 4.33
N GLY A 80 -3.64 14.56 4.24
CA GLY A 80 -4.03 15.82 3.63
C GLY A 80 -3.99 15.82 2.10
N GLU A 81 -3.88 14.64 1.48
CA GLU A 81 -3.84 14.48 0.02
C GLU A 81 -4.55 13.19 -0.37
N PRO A 82 -5.23 13.17 -1.51
CA PRO A 82 -5.87 11.94 -1.97
C PRO A 82 -4.82 10.93 -2.42
N LEU A 83 -4.98 9.68 -1.99
CA LEU A 83 -4.12 8.59 -2.44
C LEU A 83 -4.59 8.02 -3.77
N ILE A 84 -5.85 8.22 -4.11
CA ILE A 84 -6.41 7.82 -5.41
C ILE A 84 -7.12 9.01 -6.03
N LYS A 85 -7.11 9.04 -7.36
CA LYS A 85 -7.87 10.02 -8.14
C LYS A 85 -8.82 9.28 -9.05
N ILE A 86 -10.05 9.69 -9.05
CA ILE A 86 -11.08 9.09 -9.92
C ILE A 86 -11.56 10.12 -10.92
#